data_87a46049386d2c774c1f6535d7574ad2
#
_entry.id   87a46049386d2c774c1f6535d7574ad2
#
_cell.length_a   1.000
_cell.length_b   1.000
_cell.length_c   1.000
_cell.angle_alpha   90.00
_cell.angle_beta   90.00
_cell.angle_gamma   90.00
#
_symmetry.space_group_name_H-M   'P 1'
#
loop_
_entity.id
_entity.type
_entity.pdbx_description
1 polymer ?
#
loop_
_entity_poly.entity_id
_entity_poly.type
_entity_poly.pdbx_seq_one_letter_code
_entity_poly.pdbx_strand_id
1 'polypeptide(L)' 'MTVECRMTKSYIRTDEEEDTPVYGISFFKTGSYERAIRDFSDVFLSEDEAAEFCAGINENDLDEIHIDEIIQDAVN' A
#
# COMPACT_ATOMS: atom_id res chain seq x y z
N MET A 1 18.79 -0.15 -3.86
CA MET A 1 18.16 0.32 -2.63
C MET A 1 16.81 -0.36 -2.48
N THR A 2 16.59 -1.05 -1.38
CA THR A 2 15.36 -1.79 -1.15
C THR A 2 14.31 -0.92 -0.47
N VAL A 3 13.05 -1.22 -0.74
CA VAL A 3 11.92 -0.55 -0.11
C VAL A 3 11.11 -1.57 0.68
N GLU A 4 10.44 -1.09 1.72
CA GLU A 4 9.52 -1.89 2.50
C GLU A 4 8.11 -1.37 2.27
N CYS A 5 7.19 -2.30 2.06
CA CYS A 5 5.78 -1.98 1.88
C CYS A 5 5.04 -2.23 3.20
N ARG A 6 4.21 -1.28 3.59
CA ARG A 6 3.36 -1.42 4.78
C ARG A 6 1.92 -1.13 4.41
N MET A 7 1.02 -1.94 4.92
CA MET A 7 -0.41 -1.75 4.74
C MET A 7 -0.90 -0.64 5.65
N THR A 8 -1.79 0.21 5.14
CA THR A 8 -2.47 1.22 5.91
C THR A 8 -3.97 0.97 5.88
N LYS A 9 -4.67 1.45 6.90
CA LYS A 9 -6.11 1.33 6.99
C LYS A 9 -6.69 2.71 7.24
N SER A 10 -7.72 3.07 6.47
CA SER A 10 -8.47 4.29 6.68
C SER A 10 -9.95 4.01 6.47
N TYR A 11 -10.78 5.01 6.73
CA TYR A 11 -12.22 4.89 6.58
C TYR A 11 -12.73 5.99 5.68
N ILE A 12 -13.60 5.61 4.75
CA ILE A 12 -14.32 6.57 3.93
C ILE A 12 -15.78 6.58 4.34
N ARG A 13 -16.40 7.73 4.26
CA ARG A 13 -17.81 7.88 4.57
C ARG A 13 -18.61 7.70 3.29
N THR A 14 -19.53 6.76 3.31
CA THR A 14 -20.39 6.49 2.16
C THR A 14 -21.66 7.38 2.23
N ASP A 15 -22.41 7.39 1.15
CA ASP A 15 -23.68 8.12 1.07
C ASP A 15 -24.70 7.63 2.11
N GLU A 16 -24.50 6.43 2.62
CA GLU A 16 -25.37 5.84 3.64
C GLU A 16 -24.94 6.18 5.07
N GLU A 17 -23.99 7.10 5.21
CA GLU A 17 -23.42 7.53 6.48
C GLU A 17 -22.72 6.43 7.26
N GLU A 18 -22.27 5.39 6.57
CA GLU A 18 -21.50 4.32 7.16
C GLU A 18 -20.01 4.51 6.86
N ASP A 19 -19.17 4.29 7.87
CA ASP A 19 -17.72 4.31 7.66
C ASP A 19 -17.30 2.96 7.06
N THR A 20 -16.74 3.02 5.87
CA THR A 20 -16.27 1.83 5.17
C THR A 20 -14.76 1.77 5.24
N PRO A 21 -14.17 0.66 5.74
CA PRO A 21 -12.72 0.55 5.76
C PRO A 21 -12.17 0.38 4.35
N VAL A 22 -11.09 1.10 4.07
CA VAL A 22 -10.33 0.94 2.84
C VAL A 22 -8.88 0.76 3.21
N TYR A 23 -8.15 0.04 2.38
CA TYR A 23 -6.78 -0.34 2.66
C TYR A 23 -5.86 0.25 1.61
N GLY A 24 -4.81 0.86 2.07
CA GLY A 24 -3.79 1.40 1.22
C GLY A 24 -2.45 0.77 1.53
N ILE A 25 -1.43 1.25 0.86
CA ILE A 25 -0.07 0.79 1.08
C ILE A 25 0.87 2.00 1.07
N SER A 26 1.90 1.91 1.89
CA SER A 26 2.95 2.92 1.94
C SER A 26 4.28 2.24 1.73
N PHE A 27 5.14 2.88 0.97
CA PHE A 27 6.48 2.39 0.68
C PHE A 27 7.50 3.22 1.42
N PHE A 28 8.41 2.57 2.12
CA PHE A 28 9.46 3.21 2.88
C PHE A 28 10.81 2.68 2.43
N LYS A 29 11.82 3.51 2.54
CA LYS A 29 13.19 3.06 2.41
C LYS A 29 13.50 2.19 3.63
N THR A 30 14.03 1.00 3.42
CA THR A 30 14.36 0.09 4.50
C THR A 30 15.27 0.76 5.53
N GLY A 31 14.85 0.78 6.78
CA GLY A 31 15.59 1.41 7.86
C GLY A 31 15.27 2.89 8.08
N SER A 32 14.40 3.49 7.27
CA SER A 32 14.04 4.89 7.38
C SER A 32 12.52 5.04 7.26
N TYR A 33 11.83 5.01 8.39
CA TYR A 33 10.37 4.94 8.44
C TYR A 33 9.70 6.26 8.83
N GLU A 34 10.45 7.34 8.86
CA GLU A 34 9.91 8.64 9.22
C GLU A 34 9.05 9.26 8.12
N ARG A 35 9.36 8.92 6.87
CA ARG A 35 8.65 9.48 5.72
C ARG A 35 8.51 8.42 4.64
N ALA A 36 7.29 8.24 4.16
CA ALA A 36 7.03 7.32 3.06
C ALA A 36 7.60 7.87 1.75
N ILE A 37 8.21 7.00 0.95
CA ILE A 37 8.66 7.35 -0.39
C ILE A 37 7.45 7.55 -1.30
N ARG A 38 6.48 6.63 -1.16
CA ARG A 38 5.19 6.69 -1.85
C ARG A 38 4.11 6.28 -0.88
N ASP A 39 2.95 6.86 -1.02
CA ASP A 39 1.82 6.57 -0.17
C ASP A 39 0.57 6.49 -1.05
N PHE A 40 -0.05 5.32 -1.06
CA PHE A 40 -1.26 5.07 -1.84
C PHE A 40 -2.37 4.70 -0.90
N SER A 41 -3.36 5.56 -0.77
CA SER A 41 -4.55 5.27 0.01
C SER A 41 -5.64 4.71 -0.91
N ASP A 42 -6.57 3.96 -0.34
CA ASP A 42 -7.76 3.50 -1.04
C ASP A 42 -7.43 2.64 -2.28
N VAL A 43 -6.47 1.74 -2.14
CA VAL A 43 -6.07 0.84 -3.23
C VAL A 43 -6.84 -0.47 -3.19
N PHE A 44 -7.06 -1.00 -2.00
CA PHE A 44 -7.72 -2.29 -1.80
C PHE A 44 -8.96 -2.14 -0.91
N LEU A 45 -9.97 -2.95 -1.19
CA LEU A 45 -11.16 -3.02 -0.36
C LEU A 45 -11.11 -4.17 0.65
N SER A 46 -10.09 -5.02 0.56
CA SER A 46 -9.91 -6.19 1.42
C SER A 46 -8.58 -6.11 2.13
N GLU A 47 -8.59 -6.33 3.44
CA GLU A 47 -7.38 -6.40 4.24
C GLU A 47 -6.46 -7.52 3.77
N ASP A 48 -7.03 -8.67 3.44
CA ASP A 48 -6.26 -9.83 2.98
C ASP A 48 -5.50 -9.53 1.69
N GLU A 49 -6.14 -8.85 0.75
CA GLU A 49 -5.51 -8.47 -0.50
C GLU A 49 -4.36 -7.50 -0.27
N ALA A 50 -4.57 -6.50 0.59
CA ALA A 50 -3.53 -5.53 0.92
C ALA A 50 -2.35 -6.21 1.62
N ALA A 51 -2.63 -7.10 2.56
CA ALA A 51 -1.59 -7.82 3.29
C ALA A 51 -0.78 -8.72 2.38
N GLU A 52 -1.44 -9.44 1.47
CA GLU A 52 -0.76 -10.31 0.51
C GLU A 52 0.12 -9.50 -0.45
N PHE A 53 -0.38 -8.36 -0.88
CA PHE A 53 0.39 -7.47 -1.76
C PHE A 53 1.66 -6.99 -1.06
N CYS A 54 1.53 -6.50 0.17
CA CYS A 54 2.69 -6.06 0.94
C CYS A 54 3.68 -7.18 1.20
N ALA A 55 3.19 -8.36 1.53
CA ALA A 55 4.07 -9.51 1.77
C ALA A 55 4.86 -9.88 0.52
N GLY A 56 4.21 -9.86 -0.64
CA GLY A 56 4.88 -10.14 -1.91
C GLY A 56 5.96 -9.12 -2.25
N ILE A 57 5.67 -7.84 -2.02
CA ILE A 57 6.64 -6.78 -2.25
C ILE A 57 7.86 -6.94 -1.34
N ASN A 58 7.63 -7.18 -0.06
CA ASN A 58 8.71 -7.30 0.93
C ASN A 58 9.57 -8.54 0.68
N GLU A 59 8.95 -9.61 0.20
CA GLU A 59 9.65 -10.84 -0.11
C GLU A 59 10.57 -10.71 -1.33
N ASN A 60 10.22 -9.86 -2.28
CA ASN A 60 10.92 -9.75 -3.56
C ASN A 60 11.95 -8.60 -3.63
N ASP A 61 12.22 -7.92 -2.54
CA ASP A 61 13.21 -6.83 -2.47
C ASP A 61 13.06 -5.81 -3.59
N LEU A 62 11.91 -5.19 -3.66
CA LEU A 62 11.57 -4.24 -4.72
C LEU A 62 12.43 -2.98 -4.68
N ASP A 63 12.87 -2.53 -5.86
CA ASP A 63 13.53 -1.25 -6.00
C ASP A 63 12.50 -0.11 -6.13
N GLU A 64 12.88 1.06 -5.63
CA GLU A 64 12.03 2.25 -5.66
C GLU A 64 11.53 2.58 -7.06
N ILE A 65 12.33 2.38 -8.09
CA ILE A 65 11.98 2.74 -9.46
C ILE A 65 10.82 1.93 -10.03
N HIS A 66 10.50 0.81 -9.42
CA HIS A 66 9.41 -0.06 -9.90
C HIS A 66 8.09 0.12 -9.17
N ILE A 67 8.03 1.01 -8.17
CA ILE A 67 6.85 1.17 -7.34
C ILE A 67 5.62 1.58 -8.15
N ASP A 68 5.74 2.63 -8.95
CA ASP A 68 4.61 3.15 -9.72
C ASP A 68 4.08 2.13 -10.72
N GLU A 69 4.98 1.39 -11.34
CA GLU A 69 4.62 0.35 -12.30
C GLU A 69 3.83 -0.79 -11.65
N ILE A 70 4.26 -1.23 -10.48
CA ILE A 70 3.60 -2.31 -9.75
C ILE A 70 2.23 -1.87 -9.25
N ILE A 71 2.11 -0.66 -8.74
CA ILE A 71 0.82 -0.13 -8.29
C ILE A 71 -0.15 -0.01 -9.46
N GLN A 72 0.32 0.44 -10.61
CA GLN A 72 -0.52 0.56 -11.78
C GLN A 72 -1.06 -0.81 -12.21
N ASP A 73 -0.25 -1.85 -12.15
CA ASP A 73 -0.69 -3.21 -12.44
C ASP A 73 -1.70 -3.71 -11.42
N ALA A 74 -1.55 -3.36 -10.16
CA ALA A 74 -2.42 -3.83 -9.08
C ALA A 74 -3.82 -3.18 -9.16
N VAL A 75 -3.93 -1.94 -9.62
CA VAL A 75 -5.21 -1.22 -9.65
C VAL A 75 -5.91 -1.26 -11.00
N ASN A 76 -5.26 -1.79 -12.00
CA ASN A 76 -5.85 -2.02 -13.31
C ASN A 76 -6.29 -3.48 -13.41
#